data_7b81f25059df9297b749bb2c74a318e3
#
_entry.id   7b81f25059df9297b749bb2c74a318e3
#
_cell.length_a   1.000
_cell.length_b   1.000
_cell.length_c   1.000
_cell.angle_alpha   90.00
_cell.angle_beta   90.00
_cell.angle_gamma   90.00
#
_symmetry.space_group_name_H-M   'P 1'
#
loop_
_entity.id
_entity.type
_entity.pdbx_description
1 polymer ?
#
loop_
_entity_poly.entity_id
_entity_poly.type
_entity_poly.pdbx_seq_one_letter_code
_entity_poly.pdbx_strand_id
1 'polypeptide(L)'
;RGERLVDRLFVRSFVLDDGKMKIAFAIVDTCMMEQSLIDEAKALASKQCGIPVDRMMVSATHTHSAPAAMGCLGTRKDTEYARFLTPKIAEAIVAANAALQPARIGWGSFDDWEHTHNRRWIRLPGKEVVDPFGNATGRANMHPGYLSKDVVGPSGPVDPQLSVIAL
;
A
#
# COMPACT_ATOMS: atom_id res chain seq x y z
N ARG A 1 -23.17 2.94 -0.88
CA ARG A 1 -22.86 1.77 -1.74
C ARG A 1 -22.66 2.28 -3.16
N GLY A 2 -21.70 1.70 -3.90
CA GLY A 2 -21.53 2.00 -5.31
C GLY A 2 -22.71 1.46 -6.12
N GLU A 3 -23.22 2.26 -7.03
CA GLU A 3 -24.35 1.88 -7.90
C GLU A 3 -23.88 1.38 -9.27
N ARG A 4 -22.62 1.63 -9.60
CA ARG A 4 -22.05 1.28 -10.90
C ARG A 4 -20.58 0.89 -10.76
N LEU A 5 -20.19 -0.21 -11.40
CA LEU A 5 -18.79 -0.57 -11.60
C LEU A 5 -18.23 0.30 -12.75
N VAL A 6 -17.28 1.16 -12.46
CA VAL A 6 -16.58 2.00 -13.45
C VAL A 6 -15.32 1.30 -13.91
N ASP A 7 -14.56 0.71 -12.96
CA ASP A 7 -13.33 0.01 -13.21
C ASP A 7 -13.21 -1.22 -12.29
N ARG A 8 -12.40 -2.19 -12.68
CA ARG A 8 -12.17 -3.40 -11.89
C ARG A 8 -11.08 -3.18 -10.86
N LEU A 9 -11.20 -3.82 -9.70
CA LEU A 9 -10.15 -3.93 -8.71
C LEU A 9 -9.39 -5.23 -8.94
N PHE A 10 -8.07 -5.19 -8.77
CA PHE A 10 -7.18 -6.31 -9.04
C PHE A 10 -6.35 -6.68 -7.82
N VAL A 11 -5.96 -7.93 -7.76
CA VAL A 11 -4.76 -8.39 -7.06
C VAL A 11 -3.74 -8.74 -8.14
N ARG A 12 -2.65 -7.96 -8.19
CA ARG A 12 -1.54 -8.22 -9.12
C ARG A 12 -0.44 -8.92 -8.34
N SER A 13 -0.07 -10.11 -8.80
CA SER A 13 0.94 -10.91 -8.11
C SER A 13 2.02 -11.37 -9.08
N PHE A 14 3.24 -11.48 -8.58
CA PHE A 14 4.35 -12.13 -9.27
C PHE A 14 5.21 -12.92 -8.27
N VAL A 15 5.91 -13.92 -8.78
CA VAL A 15 6.83 -14.76 -8.02
C VAL A 15 8.18 -14.74 -8.71
N LEU A 16 9.24 -14.58 -7.92
CA LEU A 16 10.62 -14.75 -8.39
C LEU A 16 11.17 -16.04 -7.80
N ASP A 17 11.89 -16.81 -8.62
CA ASP A 17 12.50 -18.08 -8.27
C ASP A 17 13.94 -18.10 -8.81
N ASP A 18 14.92 -18.23 -7.94
CA ASP A 18 16.35 -18.36 -8.29
C ASP A 18 16.85 -19.82 -8.34
N GLY A 19 15.90 -20.76 -8.24
CA GLY A 19 16.17 -22.21 -8.19
C GLY A 19 16.49 -22.73 -6.79
N LYS A 20 16.66 -21.85 -5.79
CA LYS A 20 16.88 -22.20 -4.37
C LYS A 20 15.79 -21.67 -3.48
N MET A 21 15.26 -20.52 -3.82
CA MET A 21 14.30 -19.78 -3.03
C MET A 21 13.26 -19.11 -3.91
N LYS A 22 12.02 -19.11 -3.44
CA LYS A 22 10.93 -18.35 -4.05
C LYS A 22 10.52 -17.20 -3.13
N ILE A 23 10.26 -16.05 -3.71
CA ILE A 23 9.62 -14.91 -3.06
C ILE A 23 8.39 -14.48 -3.86
N ALA A 24 7.32 -14.12 -3.17
CA ALA A 24 6.07 -13.71 -3.79
C ALA A 24 5.68 -12.30 -3.38
N PHE A 25 5.11 -11.56 -4.33
CA PHE A 25 4.57 -10.22 -4.13
C PHE A 25 3.12 -10.20 -4.58
N ALA A 26 2.26 -9.55 -3.80
CA ALA A 26 0.87 -9.29 -4.19
C ALA A 26 0.51 -7.84 -3.87
N ILE A 27 0.11 -7.10 -4.89
CA ILE A 27 -0.34 -5.72 -4.78
C ILE A 27 -1.85 -5.71 -4.96
N VAL A 28 -2.56 -5.22 -3.97
CA VAL A 28 -4.02 -5.31 -3.85
C VAL A 28 -4.64 -3.93 -4.04
N ASP A 29 -5.59 -3.81 -4.96
CA ASP A 29 -6.35 -2.58 -5.16
C ASP A 29 -7.36 -2.39 -4.00
N THR A 30 -6.87 -1.88 -2.89
CA THR A 30 -7.64 -1.50 -1.70
C THR A 30 -6.92 -0.37 -0.96
N CYS A 31 -7.61 0.32 -0.06
CA CYS A 31 -6.99 1.39 0.72
C CYS A 31 -6.02 0.83 1.77
N MET A 32 -6.51 -0.06 2.61
CA MET A 32 -5.76 -0.69 3.71
C MET A 32 -6.30 -2.08 4.00
N MET A 33 -5.48 -2.90 4.63
CA MET A 33 -5.84 -4.25 5.08
C MET A 33 -5.37 -4.47 6.52
N GLU A 34 -6.15 -5.18 7.30
CA GLU A 34 -5.74 -5.66 8.61
C GLU A 34 -4.63 -6.70 8.49
N GLN A 35 -3.69 -6.72 9.43
CA GLN A 35 -2.62 -7.71 9.48
C GLN A 35 -3.17 -9.14 9.49
N SER A 36 -4.25 -9.39 10.23
CA SER A 36 -4.90 -10.70 10.30
C SER A 36 -5.42 -11.20 8.95
N LEU A 37 -5.96 -10.30 8.12
CA LEU A 37 -6.40 -10.64 6.75
C LEU A 37 -5.20 -11.03 5.88
N ILE A 38 -4.11 -10.27 5.98
CA ILE A 38 -2.88 -10.55 5.24
C ILE A 38 -2.28 -11.89 5.66
N ASP A 39 -2.21 -12.15 6.96
CA ASP A 39 -1.65 -13.39 7.51
C ASP A 39 -2.47 -14.62 7.08
N GLU A 40 -3.80 -14.51 7.10
CA GLU A 40 -4.69 -15.56 6.61
C GLU A 40 -4.49 -15.82 5.10
N ALA A 41 -4.44 -14.77 4.29
CA ALA A 41 -4.21 -14.89 2.85
C ALA A 41 -2.86 -15.56 2.53
N LYS A 42 -1.79 -15.15 3.23
CA LYS A 42 -0.45 -15.74 3.10
C LYS A 42 -0.44 -17.21 3.54
N ALA A 43 -1.12 -17.56 4.63
CA ALA A 43 -1.23 -18.94 5.09
C ALA A 43 -1.96 -19.83 4.09
N LEU A 44 -3.06 -19.33 3.50
CA LEU A 44 -3.80 -20.02 2.44
C LEU A 44 -2.93 -20.24 1.19
N ALA A 45 -2.21 -19.20 0.75
CA ALA A 45 -1.31 -19.30 -0.39
C ALA A 45 -0.17 -20.30 -0.12
N SER A 46 0.49 -20.20 1.05
CA SER A 46 1.59 -21.06 1.46
C SER A 46 1.20 -22.53 1.43
N LYS A 47 0.01 -22.85 1.95
CA LYS A 47 -0.53 -24.22 1.95
C LYS A 47 -0.69 -24.80 0.54
N GLN A 48 -0.98 -23.95 -0.45
CA GLN A 48 -1.25 -24.38 -1.83
C GLN A 48 -0.02 -24.37 -2.73
N CYS A 49 0.91 -23.41 -2.57
CA CYS A 49 2.05 -23.25 -3.45
C CYS A 49 3.41 -23.57 -2.78
N GLY A 50 3.43 -23.84 -1.48
CA GLY A 50 4.64 -24.21 -0.76
C GLY A 50 5.62 -23.05 -0.47
N ILE A 51 5.34 -21.83 -0.88
CA ILE A 51 6.16 -20.66 -0.55
C ILE A 51 5.96 -20.32 0.93
N PRO A 52 7.02 -20.19 1.77
CA PRO A 52 6.89 -19.81 3.16
C PRO A 52 6.23 -18.42 3.33
N VAL A 53 5.43 -18.24 4.39
CA VAL A 53 4.70 -16.98 4.65
C VAL A 53 5.63 -15.77 4.85
N ASP A 54 6.83 -15.98 5.40
CA ASP A 54 7.86 -14.96 5.57
C ASP A 54 8.53 -14.52 4.26
N ARG A 55 8.29 -15.25 3.18
CA ARG A 55 8.75 -14.94 1.81
C ARG A 55 7.65 -14.38 0.92
N MET A 56 6.58 -13.92 1.51
CA MET A 56 5.48 -13.27 0.80
C MET A 56 5.31 -11.84 1.30
N MET A 57 5.29 -10.88 0.39
CA MET A 57 4.91 -9.49 0.66
C MET A 57 3.53 -9.23 0.06
N VAL A 58 2.62 -8.70 0.88
CA VAL A 58 1.30 -8.25 0.43
C VAL A 58 1.14 -6.78 0.81
N SER A 59 0.83 -5.95 -0.16
CA SER A 59 0.63 -4.51 0.06
C SER A 59 -0.62 -3.99 -0.62
N ALA A 60 -1.12 -2.85 -0.17
CA ALA A 60 -2.24 -2.14 -0.77
C ALA A 60 -1.74 -1.02 -1.68
N THR A 61 -2.48 -0.74 -2.77
CA THR A 61 -2.24 0.45 -3.61
C THR A 61 -2.65 1.75 -2.92
N HIS A 62 -3.35 1.65 -1.81
CA HIS A 62 -3.97 2.76 -1.09
C HIS A 62 -5.05 3.49 -1.90
N THR A 63 -5.71 2.81 -2.84
CA THR A 63 -6.83 3.40 -3.57
C THR A 63 -8.01 3.68 -2.63
N HIS A 64 -8.61 4.87 -2.74
CA HIS A 64 -9.79 5.25 -1.97
C HIS A 64 -11.11 4.93 -2.70
N SER A 65 -11.03 4.20 -3.82
CA SER A 65 -12.18 3.84 -4.65
C SER A 65 -12.52 2.34 -4.55
N ALA A 66 -12.17 1.70 -3.44
CA ALA A 66 -12.48 0.31 -3.13
C ALA A 66 -13.35 0.20 -1.88
N PRO A 67 -14.09 -0.93 -1.69
CA PRO A 67 -14.74 -1.21 -0.41
C PRO A 67 -13.73 -1.28 0.74
N ALA A 68 -14.16 -0.96 1.96
CA ALA A 68 -13.29 -0.87 3.13
C ALA A 68 -12.95 -2.26 3.67
N ALA A 69 -11.80 -2.82 3.29
CA ALA A 69 -11.30 -4.09 3.83
C ALA A 69 -10.86 -3.98 5.31
N MET A 70 -10.65 -2.76 5.79
CA MET A 70 -10.29 -2.43 7.17
C MET A 70 -11.11 -1.25 7.66
N GLY A 71 -11.52 -1.26 8.94
CA GLY A 71 -12.18 -0.12 9.58
C GLY A 71 -11.15 0.93 10.02
N CYS A 72 -11.33 2.19 9.59
CA CYS A 72 -10.40 3.27 9.90
C CYS A 72 -11.08 4.64 9.73
N LEU A 73 -10.68 5.61 10.55
CA LEU A 73 -11.05 7.03 10.42
C LEU A 73 -12.57 7.26 10.25
N GLY A 74 -13.39 6.57 11.04
CA GLY A 74 -14.85 6.66 10.98
C GLY A 74 -15.53 5.81 9.91
N THR A 75 -14.78 5.17 9.02
CA THR A 75 -15.31 4.21 8.06
C THR A 75 -15.40 2.81 8.68
N ARG A 76 -16.55 2.17 8.57
CA ARG A 76 -16.74 0.79 9.03
C ARG A 76 -16.17 -0.19 8.02
N LYS A 77 -15.55 -1.27 8.55
CA LYS A 77 -15.11 -2.41 7.74
C LYS A 77 -16.29 -3.05 7.02
N ASP A 78 -16.15 -3.30 5.74
CA ASP A 78 -17.02 -4.19 4.97
C ASP A 78 -16.52 -5.64 5.19
N THR A 79 -17.18 -6.33 6.11
CA THR A 79 -16.77 -7.68 6.51
C THR A 79 -16.96 -8.70 5.40
N GLU A 80 -17.97 -8.53 4.54
CA GLU A 80 -18.22 -9.44 3.41
C GLU A 80 -17.11 -9.26 2.36
N TYR A 81 -16.75 -8.01 2.06
CA TYR A 81 -15.65 -7.74 1.15
C TYR A 81 -14.31 -8.26 1.68
N ALA A 82 -14.01 -8.07 2.96
CA ALA A 82 -12.78 -8.58 3.57
C ALA A 82 -12.69 -10.12 3.48
N ARG A 83 -13.80 -10.84 3.75
CA ARG A 83 -13.87 -12.30 3.58
C ARG A 83 -13.69 -12.73 2.13
N PHE A 84 -14.24 -12.00 1.19
CA PHE A 84 -14.07 -12.25 -0.25
C PHE A 84 -12.63 -11.99 -0.70
N LEU A 85 -12.00 -10.94 -0.18
CA LEU A 85 -10.65 -10.50 -0.60
C LEU A 85 -9.56 -11.48 -0.18
N THR A 86 -9.63 -12.04 1.02
CA THR A 86 -8.63 -12.96 1.58
C THR A 86 -8.28 -14.12 0.62
N PRO A 87 -9.24 -14.95 0.14
CA PRO A 87 -8.92 -16.01 -0.81
C PRO A 87 -8.46 -15.48 -2.17
N LYS A 88 -8.91 -14.30 -2.60
CA LYS A 88 -8.46 -13.72 -3.89
C LYS A 88 -6.99 -13.33 -3.89
N ILE A 89 -6.47 -12.87 -2.76
CA ILE A 89 -5.03 -12.64 -2.58
C ILE A 89 -4.26 -13.95 -2.69
N ALA A 90 -4.72 -15.00 -1.99
CA ALA A 90 -4.09 -16.31 -2.05
C ALA A 90 -4.11 -16.91 -3.46
N GLU A 91 -5.27 -16.88 -4.14
CA GLU A 91 -5.43 -17.34 -5.52
C GLU A 91 -4.45 -16.64 -6.48
N ALA A 92 -4.25 -15.32 -6.33
CA ALA A 92 -3.33 -14.58 -7.19
C ALA A 92 -1.87 -15.01 -6.99
N ILE A 93 -1.44 -15.24 -5.75
CA ILE A 93 -0.08 -15.75 -5.45
C ILE A 93 0.11 -17.15 -6.02
N VAL A 94 -0.87 -18.03 -5.82
CA VAL A 94 -0.83 -19.41 -6.34
C VAL A 94 -0.77 -19.43 -7.86
N ALA A 95 -1.58 -18.62 -8.52
CA ALA A 95 -1.58 -18.48 -9.98
C ALA A 95 -0.23 -17.96 -10.50
N ALA A 96 0.35 -16.97 -9.84
CA ALA A 96 1.68 -16.45 -10.21
C ALA A 96 2.76 -17.52 -10.06
N ASN A 97 2.73 -18.33 -8.98
CA ASN A 97 3.66 -19.44 -8.80
C ASN A 97 3.49 -20.53 -9.87
N ALA A 98 2.26 -20.82 -10.27
CA ALA A 98 1.97 -21.81 -11.33
C ALA A 98 2.40 -21.33 -12.72
N ALA A 99 2.47 -20.00 -12.93
CA ALA A 99 2.85 -19.37 -14.19
C ALA A 99 4.37 -19.10 -14.31
N LEU A 100 5.19 -19.61 -13.40
CA LEU A 100 6.64 -19.44 -13.45
C LEU A 100 7.22 -19.96 -14.76
N GLN A 101 8.08 -19.16 -15.38
CA GLN A 101 8.83 -19.50 -16.57
C GLN A 101 10.22 -18.86 -16.52
N PRO A 102 11.22 -19.40 -17.23
CA PRO A 102 12.52 -18.77 -17.33
C PRO A 102 12.41 -17.35 -17.86
N ALA A 103 13.03 -16.40 -17.19
CA ALA A 103 13.01 -15.00 -17.55
C ALA A 103 14.38 -14.35 -17.35
N ARG A 104 14.59 -13.19 -17.98
CA ARG A 104 15.72 -12.31 -17.69
C ARG A 104 15.22 -11.20 -16.81
N ILE A 105 15.98 -10.90 -15.73
CA ILE A 105 15.66 -9.81 -14.82
C ILE A 105 16.61 -8.64 -15.05
N GLY A 106 16.06 -7.44 -15.09
CA GLY A 106 16.79 -6.19 -15.07
C GLY A 106 16.28 -5.31 -13.94
N TRP A 107 17.10 -4.41 -13.44
CA TRP A 107 16.72 -3.42 -12.44
C TRP A 107 17.43 -2.10 -12.67
N GLY A 108 16.85 -1.04 -12.14
CA GLY A 108 17.41 0.30 -12.18
C GLY A 108 16.70 1.22 -11.22
N SER A 109 17.26 2.40 -11.02
CA SER A 109 16.62 3.45 -10.22
C SER A 109 16.94 4.83 -10.79
N PHE A 110 16.05 5.79 -10.50
CA PHE A 110 16.24 7.19 -10.78
C PHE A 110 15.52 8.03 -9.72
N ASP A 111 15.92 9.30 -9.59
CA ASP A 111 15.28 10.24 -8.66
C ASP A 111 14.16 11.01 -9.37
N ASP A 112 12.96 10.95 -8.83
CA ASP A 112 11.81 11.72 -9.29
C ASP A 112 11.52 12.88 -8.33
N TRP A 113 12.17 14.00 -8.56
CA TRP A 113 11.98 15.23 -7.79
C TRP A 113 10.72 16.01 -8.18
N GLU A 114 10.12 15.70 -9.32
CA GLU A 114 8.94 16.39 -9.81
C GLU A 114 7.67 15.93 -9.08
N HIS A 115 7.54 14.62 -8.79
CA HIS A 115 6.32 14.04 -8.22
C HIS A 115 6.47 13.66 -6.75
N THR A 116 7.66 13.83 -6.16
CA THR A 116 7.94 13.40 -4.79
C THR A 116 8.00 14.59 -3.84
N HIS A 117 7.06 14.66 -2.91
CA HIS A 117 6.92 15.76 -1.96
C HIS A 117 6.71 15.30 -0.54
N ASN A 118 7.31 16.00 0.43
CA ASN A 118 6.96 15.83 1.83
C ASN A 118 5.63 16.55 2.12
N ARG A 119 4.60 15.78 2.49
CA ARG A 119 3.25 16.28 2.78
C ARG A 119 3.16 17.01 4.13
N ARG A 120 4.16 16.86 5.00
CA ARG A 120 4.18 17.45 6.34
C ARG A 120 4.96 18.75 6.31
N TRP A 121 4.33 19.84 6.78
CA TRP A 121 4.86 21.20 6.70
C TRP A 121 4.96 21.81 8.10
N ILE A 122 6.03 22.56 8.33
CA ILE A 122 6.25 23.32 9.57
C ILE A 122 5.39 24.58 9.55
N ARG A 123 4.63 24.79 10.61
CA ARG A 123 3.81 25.98 10.81
C ARG A 123 4.67 27.16 11.25
N LEU A 124 4.28 28.36 10.83
CA LEU A 124 4.82 29.62 11.40
C LEU A 124 4.52 29.69 12.89
N PRO A 125 5.41 30.35 13.69
CA PRO A 125 5.10 30.65 15.09
C PRO A 125 3.78 31.40 15.23
N GLY A 126 2.94 31.00 16.19
CA GLY A 126 1.60 31.55 16.41
C GLY A 126 0.53 31.02 15.43
N LYS A 127 0.89 30.06 14.59
CA LYS A 127 0.00 29.37 13.65
C LYS A 127 -0.11 27.87 13.93
N GLU A 128 0.19 27.48 15.17
CA GLU A 128 0.08 26.10 15.63
C GLU A 128 -1.37 25.61 15.46
N VAL A 129 -1.52 24.31 15.15
CA VAL A 129 -2.82 23.66 15.05
C VAL A 129 -3.14 22.92 16.34
N VAL A 130 -4.43 22.78 16.63
CA VAL A 130 -4.89 22.01 17.78
C VAL A 130 -4.60 20.54 17.53
N ASP A 131 -3.96 19.90 18.49
CA ASP A 131 -3.70 18.47 18.49
C ASP A 131 -4.98 17.66 18.83
N PRO A 132 -4.98 16.33 18.69
CA PRO A 132 -6.14 15.50 19.01
C PRO A 132 -6.59 15.56 20.48
N PHE A 133 -5.77 16.13 21.37
CA PHE A 133 -6.05 16.28 22.80
C PHE A 133 -6.52 17.70 23.16
N GLY A 134 -6.66 18.59 22.18
CA GLY A 134 -7.16 19.95 22.37
C GLY A 134 -6.11 21.01 22.66
N ASN A 135 -4.80 20.70 22.57
CA ASN A 135 -3.71 21.65 22.80
C ASN A 135 -3.27 22.30 21.50
N ALA A 136 -3.10 23.61 21.47
CA ALA A 136 -2.58 24.35 20.32
C ALA A 136 -1.05 24.27 20.25
N THR A 137 -0.51 23.06 20.06
CA THR A 137 0.94 22.77 20.07
C THR A 137 1.44 22.16 18.76
N GLY A 138 0.55 21.90 17.82
CA GLY A 138 0.89 21.25 16.54
C GLY A 138 1.71 22.15 15.63
N ARG A 139 3.05 22.01 15.68
CA ARG A 139 3.99 22.80 14.87
C ARG A 139 4.14 22.29 13.43
N ALA A 140 3.69 21.07 13.16
CA ALA A 140 3.70 20.51 11.82
C ALA A 140 2.36 19.84 11.53
N ASN A 141 1.87 19.97 10.29
CA ASN A 141 0.65 19.28 9.87
C ASN A 141 0.77 18.80 8.42
N MET A 142 0.04 17.75 8.11
CA MET A 142 -0.14 17.28 6.74
C MET A 142 -1.19 18.15 6.04
N HIS A 143 -0.97 18.43 4.75
CA HIS A 143 -1.91 19.15 3.90
C HIS A 143 -2.36 20.51 4.47
N PRO A 144 -1.44 21.45 4.66
CA PRO A 144 -1.77 22.77 5.23
C PRO A 144 -2.67 23.64 4.34
N GLY A 145 -3.06 23.15 3.17
CA GLY A 145 -3.78 23.87 2.13
C GLY A 145 -2.85 24.37 1.02
N TYR A 146 -3.41 24.45 -0.19
CA TYR A 146 -2.66 24.90 -1.36
C TYR A 146 -2.16 26.35 -1.17
N LEU A 147 -0.87 26.56 -1.37
CA LEU A 147 -0.18 27.85 -1.19
C LEU A 147 -0.43 28.51 0.17
N SER A 148 -0.60 27.71 1.24
CA SER A 148 -0.78 28.23 2.59
C SER A 148 0.35 29.20 2.98
N LYS A 149 -0.03 30.36 3.48
CA LYS A 149 0.91 31.37 3.98
C LYS A 149 1.29 31.15 5.47
N ASP A 150 0.70 30.14 6.11
CA ASP A 150 0.89 29.83 7.52
C ASP A 150 1.99 28.79 7.77
N VAL A 151 2.79 28.48 6.74
CA VAL A 151 3.86 27.49 6.82
C VAL A 151 5.21 28.06 6.38
N VAL A 152 6.29 27.51 6.96
CA VAL A 152 7.67 27.86 6.61
C VAL A 152 8.19 27.00 5.46
N GLY A 153 7.95 25.69 5.51
CA GLY A 153 8.45 24.74 4.54
C GLY A 153 8.20 23.28 4.97
N PRO A 154 8.67 22.31 4.18
CA PRO A 154 8.58 20.89 4.51
C PRO A 154 9.25 20.57 5.84
N SER A 155 8.70 19.61 6.59
CA SER A 155 9.20 19.22 7.91
C SER A 155 10.43 18.30 7.87
N GLY A 156 10.87 17.89 6.72
CA GLY A 156 12.02 17.01 6.55
C GLY A 156 12.27 16.65 5.08
N PRO A 157 13.29 15.84 4.82
CA PRO A 157 13.59 15.37 3.48
C PRO A 157 12.52 14.42 2.94
N VAL A 158 12.63 14.11 1.69
CA VAL A 158 11.87 13.08 0.99
C VAL A 158 12.85 12.15 0.29
N ASP A 159 12.49 10.89 0.14
CA ASP A 159 13.21 9.95 -0.71
C ASP A 159 12.61 10.03 -2.12
N PRO A 160 13.32 10.58 -3.11
CA PRO A 160 12.83 10.72 -4.47
C PRO A 160 13.07 9.47 -5.31
N GLN A 161 13.79 8.48 -4.80
CA GLN A 161 14.22 7.33 -5.58
C GLN A 161 13.03 6.47 -6.00
N LEU A 162 12.87 6.30 -7.30
CA LEU A 162 12.00 5.30 -7.91
C LEU A 162 12.84 4.11 -8.36
N SER A 163 12.60 2.96 -7.77
CA SER A 163 13.26 1.71 -8.12
C SER A 163 12.37 0.84 -8.99
N VAL A 164 12.94 0.25 -10.02
CA VAL A 164 12.21 -0.55 -11.02
C VAL A 164 12.87 -1.93 -11.14
N ILE A 165 12.03 -2.96 -11.23
CA ILE A 165 12.41 -4.31 -11.67
C ILE A 165 11.63 -4.60 -12.94
N ALA A 166 12.33 -5.11 -13.97
CA ALA A 166 11.75 -5.54 -15.23
C ALA A 166 12.02 -7.03 -15.45
N LEU A 167 11.02 -7.73 -15.97
CA LEU A 167 11.05 -9.15 -16.31
C LEU A 167 10.78 -9.34 -17.78
#